data_b33c348c7777c397aca53d8510a8df4d
#
_entry.id   b33c348c7777c397aca53d8510a8df4d
#
_cell.length_a   1.000
_cell.length_b   1.000
_cell.length_c   1.000
_cell.angle_alpha   90.00
_cell.angle_beta   90.00
_cell.angle_gamma   90.00
#
_symmetry.space_group_name_H-M   'P 1'
#
loop_
_entity.id
_entity.type
_entity.pdbx_description
1 polymer ?
#
loop_
_entity_poly.entity_id
_entity_poly.type
_entity_poly.pdbx_seq_one_letter_code
_entity_poly.pdbx_strand_id
1 'polypeptide(L)'
;VAGRFRFLTAGESHGEALTAVIDGVPAGLALTESDINGDLARRQRGYGRGGRMKIEQDQAHISAGVRWGLTLGSPITLTVRNRDWENWQQTMSVGAPPPGAAAKAVTRPRPGHADLAGAMKYGHHDIRNVLERSSARETTARVAVAGVGKRLLSEFGITILSHVTEIGGVHTGPLEIPWEEIRRRAEASEVRCADPEAETAMIEAIDRAKAAGDTLGGVFEVVAVGCPVGLGSYVQWDRKLDGLLARAFCSIHAIKGAEIGMGFEAARRPGSQVHDEILFDKHGGFHRGSNSAGGLEGGVTNGQPVVVRAAMKPISTLRKPLRSVDLDTRESVEAVVERSDVCAVPAAGVVGEAMMAIVLAEAFLEKFGGDSVEEIRRNHQGYLEYLKGW
;
A
#
# COMPACT_ATOMS: atom_id res chain seq x y z
N VAL A 1 20.66 -5.77 -2.80
CA VAL A 1 20.47 -6.77 -3.85
C VAL A 1 19.29 -6.30 -4.70
N ALA A 2 19.49 -6.17 -6.02
CA ALA A 2 18.39 -5.82 -6.91
C ALA A 2 17.51 -7.06 -7.07
N GLY A 3 16.28 -7.01 -6.58
CA GLY A 3 15.30 -8.07 -6.77
C GLY A 3 14.89 -8.25 -8.24
N ARG A 4 14.21 -9.36 -8.55
CA ARG A 4 13.70 -9.61 -9.92
C ARG A 4 12.53 -8.68 -10.26
N PHE A 5 11.57 -8.52 -9.34
CA PHE A 5 10.42 -7.60 -9.50
C PHE A 5 10.77 -6.25 -8.88
N ARG A 6 11.24 -5.33 -9.69
CA ARG A 6 11.66 -4.00 -9.25
C ARG A 6 10.94 -2.89 -10.02
N PHE A 7 10.82 -1.72 -9.40
CA PHE A 7 10.17 -0.59 -10.03
C PHE A 7 10.75 0.74 -9.58
N LEU A 8 10.53 1.76 -10.39
CA LEU A 8 10.74 3.16 -10.05
C LEU A 8 9.45 3.93 -10.27
N THR A 9 9.19 4.91 -9.41
CA THR A 9 8.10 5.88 -9.59
C THR A 9 8.64 7.28 -9.77
N ALA A 10 8.00 8.05 -10.63
CA ALA A 10 8.30 9.46 -10.88
C ALA A 10 7.00 10.28 -10.93
N GLY A 11 7.13 11.59 -10.84
CA GLY A 11 6.03 12.55 -10.89
C GLY A 11 5.65 13.14 -9.55
N GLU A 12 4.99 14.27 -9.59
CA GLU A 12 4.54 15.10 -8.48
C GLU A 12 3.02 15.08 -8.37
N SER A 13 2.48 15.45 -7.20
CA SER A 13 1.04 15.40 -6.92
C SER A 13 0.19 16.21 -7.91
N HIS A 14 0.70 17.38 -8.30
CA HIS A 14 0.05 18.28 -9.26
C HIS A 14 0.86 18.41 -10.57
N GLY A 15 1.84 17.52 -10.81
CA GLY A 15 2.53 17.41 -12.09
C GLY A 15 1.62 16.85 -13.17
N GLU A 16 2.11 16.77 -14.41
CA GLU A 16 1.33 16.30 -15.58
C GLU A 16 0.84 14.86 -15.40
N ALA A 17 1.70 13.99 -14.88
CA ALA A 17 1.40 12.59 -14.66
C ALA A 17 2.27 11.97 -13.56
N LEU A 18 1.81 10.83 -13.04
CA LEU A 18 2.64 9.89 -12.31
C LEU A 18 3.06 8.77 -13.27
N THR A 19 4.33 8.42 -13.24
CA THR A 19 4.89 7.38 -14.10
C THR A 19 5.54 6.30 -13.25
N ALA A 20 5.40 5.04 -13.64
CA ALA A 20 6.13 3.93 -13.08
C ALA A 20 6.78 3.10 -14.18
N VAL A 21 8.00 2.63 -13.95
CA VAL A 21 8.68 1.64 -14.78
C VAL A 21 8.88 0.40 -13.95
N ILE A 22 8.40 -0.75 -14.43
CA ILE A 22 8.49 -2.05 -13.77
C ILE A 22 9.41 -2.93 -14.59
N ASP A 23 10.35 -3.57 -13.92
CA ASP A 23 11.27 -4.53 -14.53
C ASP A 23 11.17 -5.90 -13.85
N GLY A 24 11.45 -6.97 -14.63
CA GLY A 24 11.44 -8.35 -14.13
C GLY A 24 10.08 -9.05 -14.16
N VAL A 25 9.09 -8.50 -14.85
CA VAL A 25 7.83 -9.20 -15.11
C VAL A 25 8.04 -10.27 -16.19
N PRO A 26 7.66 -11.54 -15.94
CA PRO A 26 7.86 -12.63 -16.91
C PRO A 26 7.04 -12.40 -18.19
N ALA A 27 7.53 -12.91 -19.31
CA ALA A 27 6.80 -12.91 -20.57
C ALA A 27 5.57 -13.82 -20.52
N GLY A 28 4.53 -13.45 -21.28
CA GLY A 28 3.33 -14.26 -21.42
C GLY A 28 2.29 -14.12 -20.31
N LEU A 29 2.44 -13.16 -19.40
CA LEU A 29 1.38 -12.81 -18.45
C LEU A 29 0.27 -12.06 -19.19
N ALA A 30 -0.96 -12.55 -19.10
CA ALA A 30 -2.12 -11.82 -19.59
C ALA A 30 -2.34 -10.58 -18.70
N LEU A 31 -2.24 -9.39 -19.31
CA LEU A 31 -2.32 -8.11 -18.59
C LEU A 31 -3.03 -7.06 -19.42
N THR A 32 -4.01 -6.42 -18.82
CA THR A 32 -4.76 -5.30 -19.37
C THR A 32 -4.80 -4.13 -18.39
N GLU A 33 -5.15 -2.94 -18.87
CA GLU A 33 -5.34 -1.77 -18.00
C GLU A 33 -6.47 -1.97 -16.97
N SER A 34 -7.47 -2.79 -17.27
CA SER A 34 -8.55 -3.10 -16.33
C SER A 34 -8.07 -3.87 -15.10
N ASP A 35 -7.05 -4.73 -15.24
CA ASP A 35 -6.44 -5.46 -14.11
C ASP A 35 -5.80 -4.50 -13.08
N ILE A 36 -5.38 -3.32 -13.55
CA ILE A 36 -4.74 -2.28 -12.74
C ILE A 36 -5.79 -1.27 -12.22
N ASN A 37 -6.69 -0.86 -13.09
CA ASN A 37 -7.62 0.25 -12.83
C ASN A 37 -8.67 -0.07 -11.77
N GLY A 38 -8.99 -1.36 -11.57
CA GLY A 38 -9.85 -1.80 -10.48
C GLY A 38 -9.33 -1.38 -9.11
N ASP A 39 -8.06 -1.59 -8.84
CA ASP A 39 -7.44 -1.21 -7.56
C ASP A 39 -7.22 0.32 -7.44
N LEU A 40 -6.94 1.01 -8.53
CA LEU A 40 -6.89 2.47 -8.53
C LEU A 40 -8.25 3.07 -8.14
N ALA A 41 -9.35 2.54 -8.67
CA ALA A 41 -10.70 2.95 -8.29
C ALA A 41 -11.02 2.64 -6.81
N ARG A 42 -10.62 1.47 -6.29
CA ARG A 42 -10.77 1.11 -4.88
C ARG A 42 -10.01 2.07 -3.96
N ARG A 43 -8.77 2.44 -4.31
CA ARG A 43 -7.95 3.40 -3.56
C ARG A 43 -8.61 4.76 -3.44
N GLN A 44 -9.43 5.17 -4.39
CA GLN A 44 -10.10 6.47 -4.41
C GLN A 44 -11.39 6.51 -3.57
N ARG A 45 -11.96 5.36 -3.21
CA ARG A 45 -13.15 5.24 -2.38
C ARG A 45 -12.85 5.46 -0.89
N GLY A 46 -13.89 5.61 -0.12
CA GLY A 46 -13.87 5.66 1.34
C GLY A 46 -14.57 6.89 1.91
N TYR A 47 -15.20 6.71 3.07
CA TYR A 47 -15.83 7.78 3.83
C TYR A 47 -14.76 8.72 4.43
N GLY A 48 -15.07 10.00 4.55
CA GLY A 48 -14.11 10.99 5.06
C GLY A 48 -13.09 11.51 4.03
N ARG A 49 -13.24 11.12 2.75
CA ARG A 49 -12.38 11.61 1.65
C ARG A 49 -12.69 13.04 1.27
N GLY A 50 -11.65 13.79 0.90
CA GLY A 50 -11.77 15.19 0.45
C GLY A 50 -12.38 15.34 -0.94
N GLY A 51 -12.81 16.56 -1.27
CA GLY A 51 -13.47 16.87 -2.55
C GLY A 51 -12.65 16.62 -3.81
N ARG A 52 -11.29 16.50 -3.68
CA ARG A 52 -10.40 16.18 -4.79
C ARG A 52 -10.71 14.82 -5.43
N MET A 53 -11.17 13.85 -4.64
CA MET A 53 -11.53 12.51 -5.13
C MET A 53 -12.72 12.50 -6.08
N LYS A 54 -13.51 13.56 -6.12
CA LYS A 54 -14.62 13.72 -7.09
C LYS A 54 -14.13 14.11 -8.48
N ILE A 55 -12.97 14.75 -8.58
CA ILE A 55 -12.36 15.24 -9.82
C ILE A 55 -11.46 14.18 -10.42
N GLU A 56 -10.66 13.52 -9.59
CA GLU A 56 -9.67 12.52 -9.99
C GLU A 56 -10.31 11.14 -10.16
N GLN A 57 -10.22 10.60 -11.35
CA GLN A 57 -10.46 9.19 -11.66
C GLN A 57 -9.14 8.66 -12.20
N ASP A 58 -8.32 8.11 -11.30
CA ASP A 58 -7.00 7.57 -11.66
C ASP A 58 -7.18 6.38 -12.59
N GLN A 59 -6.54 6.46 -13.75
CA GLN A 59 -6.47 5.39 -14.74
C GLN A 59 -5.04 5.25 -15.21
N ALA A 60 -4.50 4.04 -15.10
CA ALA A 60 -3.19 3.72 -15.62
C ALA A 60 -3.29 3.40 -17.11
N HIS A 61 -2.37 3.95 -17.88
CA HIS A 61 -2.15 3.63 -19.27
C HIS A 61 -0.83 2.85 -19.40
N ILE A 62 -0.89 1.72 -20.11
CA ILE A 62 0.29 0.89 -20.41
C ILE A 62 0.89 1.36 -21.74
N SER A 63 2.08 1.96 -21.71
CA SER A 63 2.75 2.49 -22.88
C SER A 63 3.89 1.62 -23.42
N ALA A 64 4.36 0.62 -22.66
CA ALA A 64 5.43 -0.29 -23.06
C ALA A 64 5.34 -1.63 -22.31
N GLY A 65 6.00 -2.66 -22.82
CA GLY A 65 6.18 -3.97 -22.17
C GLY A 65 5.02 -4.95 -22.34
N VAL A 66 3.93 -4.54 -23.00
CA VAL A 66 2.76 -5.41 -23.29
C VAL A 66 2.40 -5.31 -24.77
N ARG A 67 2.07 -6.44 -25.40
CA ARG A 67 1.58 -6.52 -26.76
C ARG A 67 0.47 -7.56 -26.87
N TRP A 68 -0.66 -7.17 -27.47
CA TRP A 68 -1.83 -8.04 -27.62
C TRP A 68 -2.30 -8.66 -26.30
N GLY A 69 -2.22 -7.88 -25.22
CA GLY A 69 -2.65 -8.32 -23.90
C GLY A 69 -1.69 -9.28 -23.17
N LEU A 70 -0.46 -9.48 -23.69
CA LEU A 70 0.56 -10.33 -23.07
C LEU A 70 1.83 -9.52 -22.81
N THR A 71 2.43 -9.73 -21.64
CA THR A 71 3.74 -9.16 -21.28
C THR A 71 4.85 -9.75 -22.15
N LEU A 72 5.89 -8.95 -22.40
CA LEU A 72 6.99 -9.31 -23.30
C LEU A 72 8.27 -9.77 -22.59
N GLY A 73 8.32 -9.68 -21.24
CA GLY A 73 9.56 -9.87 -20.47
C GLY A 73 10.46 -8.62 -20.46
N SER A 74 10.09 -7.58 -21.19
CA SER A 74 10.75 -6.27 -21.19
C SER A 74 10.11 -5.34 -20.15
N PRO A 75 10.78 -4.22 -19.76
CA PRO A 75 10.19 -3.27 -18.83
C PRO A 75 8.81 -2.77 -19.24
N ILE A 76 7.90 -2.70 -18.27
CA ILE A 76 6.54 -2.18 -18.44
C ILE A 76 6.51 -0.73 -17.95
N THR A 77 5.97 0.18 -18.78
CA THR A 77 5.77 1.57 -18.38
C THR A 77 4.29 1.86 -18.18
N LEU A 78 3.97 2.39 -16.99
CA LEU A 78 2.63 2.83 -16.59
C LEU A 78 2.62 4.34 -16.42
N THR A 79 1.58 5.00 -16.94
CA THR A 79 1.37 6.44 -16.77
C THR A 79 -0.04 6.69 -16.25
N VAL A 80 -0.17 7.48 -15.18
CA VAL A 80 -1.45 7.97 -14.65
C VAL A 80 -1.48 9.48 -14.81
N ARG A 81 -2.29 9.99 -15.74
CA ARG A 81 -2.41 11.42 -16.00
C ARG A 81 -3.13 12.14 -14.87
N ASN A 82 -2.69 13.35 -14.56
CA ASN A 82 -3.37 14.25 -13.65
C ASN A 82 -4.45 15.02 -14.40
N ARG A 83 -5.72 14.82 -14.06
CA ARG A 83 -6.84 15.51 -14.71
C ARG A 83 -6.92 17.00 -14.38
N ASP A 84 -6.29 17.42 -13.28
CA ASP A 84 -6.22 18.82 -12.86
C ASP A 84 -5.01 19.57 -13.42
N TRP A 85 -4.22 18.93 -14.30
CA TRP A 85 -2.96 19.48 -14.84
C TRP A 85 -3.11 20.85 -15.48
N GLU A 86 -4.20 21.11 -16.19
CA GLU A 86 -4.46 22.41 -16.83
C GLU A 86 -4.39 23.59 -15.86
N ASN A 87 -4.83 23.39 -14.61
CA ASN A 87 -4.79 24.40 -13.56
C ASN A 87 -3.39 24.57 -12.93
N TRP A 88 -2.47 23.63 -13.19
CA TRP A 88 -1.16 23.58 -12.54
C TRP A 88 0.01 23.82 -13.48
N GLN A 89 -0.21 23.91 -14.79
CA GLN A 89 0.83 24.04 -15.82
C GLN A 89 1.84 25.15 -15.54
N GLN A 90 1.39 26.32 -15.07
CA GLN A 90 2.27 27.42 -14.76
C GLN A 90 3.08 27.19 -13.46
N THR A 91 2.40 26.65 -12.42
CA THR A 91 3.01 26.44 -11.09
C THR A 91 4.00 25.27 -11.10
N MET A 92 3.74 24.24 -11.89
CA MET A 92 4.53 23.00 -11.97
C MET A 92 5.29 22.86 -13.31
N SER A 93 5.49 23.98 -14.02
CA SER A 93 6.23 23.99 -15.29
C SER A 93 7.66 23.48 -15.12
N VAL A 94 8.09 22.61 -16.06
CA VAL A 94 9.50 22.19 -16.17
C VAL A 94 10.39 23.31 -16.70
N GLY A 95 9.84 24.23 -17.50
CA GLY A 95 10.54 25.39 -18.02
C GLY A 95 10.66 26.51 -16.98
N ALA A 96 11.55 27.46 -17.27
CA ALA A 96 11.65 28.68 -16.45
C ALA A 96 10.31 29.42 -16.39
N PRO A 97 9.94 29.99 -15.25
CA PRO A 97 8.71 30.77 -15.15
C PRO A 97 8.76 31.97 -16.10
N PRO A 98 7.62 32.35 -16.72
CA PRO A 98 7.57 33.56 -17.55
C PRO A 98 8.02 34.78 -16.77
N PRO A 99 8.63 35.78 -17.44
CA PRO A 99 9.02 37.02 -16.79
C PRO A 99 7.83 37.68 -16.06
N GLY A 100 7.98 37.94 -14.76
CA GLY A 100 6.93 38.51 -13.92
C GLY A 100 5.94 37.51 -13.29
N ALA A 101 6.00 36.24 -13.64
CA ALA A 101 5.25 35.18 -12.99
C ALA A 101 6.06 34.61 -11.80
N ALA A 102 6.10 35.34 -10.70
CA ALA A 102 6.57 34.76 -9.44
C ALA A 102 5.46 33.89 -8.88
N ALA A 103 5.57 32.55 -9.03
CA ALA A 103 4.77 31.64 -8.25
C ALA A 103 5.06 31.94 -6.76
N LYS A 104 4.03 32.26 -5.98
CA LYS A 104 4.20 32.55 -4.55
C LYS A 104 4.72 31.28 -3.87
N ALA A 105 5.97 31.35 -3.36
CA ALA A 105 6.59 30.25 -2.65
C ALA A 105 5.75 29.84 -1.44
N VAL A 106 5.69 28.56 -1.16
CA VAL A 106 5.07 28.03 0.06
C VAL A 106 6.15 27.97 1.14
N THR A 107 6.01 28.78 2.20
CA THR A 107 7.03 28.96 3.24
C THR A 107 6.60 28.48 4.62
N ARG A 108 5.36 27.97 4.77
CA ARG A 108 4.75 27.56 6.05
C ARG A 108 4.63 26.05 6.15
N PRO A 109 5.62 25.31 6.70
CA PRO A 109 5.62 23.86 6.75
C PRO A 109 4.52 23.33 7.69
N ARG A 110 3.96 22.19 7.34
CA ARG A 110 2.95 21.48 8.13
C ARG A 110 3.62 20.60 9.19
N PRO A 111 3.25 20.72 10.48
CA PRO A 111 3.67 19.78 11.50
C PRO A 111 3.27 18.32 11.14
N GLY A 112 4.20 17.39 11.32
CA GLY A 112 3.95 15.97 11.00
C GLY A 112 4.02 15.59 9.53
N HIS A 113 4.37 16.54 8.64
CA HIS A 113 4.65 16.29 7.21
C HIS A 113 6.16 16.35 6.92
N ALA A 114 6.57 15.96 5.72
CA ALA A 114 7.97 16.01 5.29
C ALA A 114 8.48 17.43 4.97
N ASP A 115 7.61 18.43 4.97
CA ASP A 115 7.83 19.78 4.47
C ASP A 115 9.16 20.39 4.97
N LEU A 116 9.32 20.56 6.27
CA LEU A 116 10.51 21.17 6.84
C LEU A 116 11.76 20.31 6.69
N ALA A 117 11.67 19.02 7.06
CA ALA A 117 12.81 18.11 7.00
C ALA A 117 13.28 17.89 5.55
N GLY A 118 12.35 17.81 4.61
CA GLY A 118 12.66 17.69 3.18
C GLY A 118 13.28 18.97 2.62
N ALA A 119 12.74 20.13 2.97
CA ALA A 119 13.31 21.44 2.58
C ALA A 119 14.76 21.58 3.05
N MET A 120 15.04 21.29 4.31
CA MET A 120 16.39 21.31 4.86
C MET A 120 17.32 20.31 4.18
N LYS A 121 16.83 19.08 3.92
CA LYS A 121 17.63 18.01 3.31
C LYS A 121 18.10 18.36 1.90
N TYR A 122 17.22 18.95 1.09
CA TYR A 122 17.48 19.22 -0.33
C TYR A 122 17.78 20.71 -0.63
N GLY A 123 17.81 21.59 0.38
CA GLY A 123 18.07 23.01 0.23
C GLY A 123 16.97 23.77 -0.50
N HIS A 124 15.71 23.37 -0.32
CA HIS A 124 14.57 24.04 -0.94
C HIS A 124 14.04 25.17 -0.04
N HIS A 125 13.91 26.38 -0.59
CA HIS A 125 13.23 27.51 0.07
C HIS A 125 11.72 27.50 -0.19
N ASP A 126 11.30 27.05 -1.36
CA ASP A 126 9.90 26.75 -1.64
C ASP A 126 9.59 25.28 -1.28
N ILE A 127 8.83 25.08 -0.19
CA ILE A 127 8.48 23.74 0.27
C ILE A 127 7.50 23.03 -0.67
N ARG A 128 6.97 23.70 -1.70
CA ARG A 128 6.20 23.04 -2.76
C ARG A 128 7.01 21.92 -3.39
N ASN A 129 8.29 22.12 -3.63
CA ASN A 129 9.21 21.11 -4.17
C ASN A 129 9.27 19.81 -3.32
N VAL A 130 8.97 19.91 -2.02
CA VAL A 130 8.91 18.78 -1.11
C VAL A 130 7.50 18.19 -1.06
N LEU A 131 6.49 19.06 -0.85
CA LEU A 131 5.12 18.59 -0.60
C LEU A 131 4.50 17.88 -1.80
N GLU A 132 4.89 18.24 -3.01
CA GLU A 132 4.40 17.63 -4.24
C GLU A 132 4.85 16.17 -4.36
N ARG A 133 6.12 15.87 -4.11
CA ARG A 133 6.63 14.50 -4.17
C ARG A 133 6.33 13.68 -2.93
N SER A 134 6.28 14.28 -1.75
CA SER A 134 5.94 13.60 -0.49
C SER A 134 4.45 13.40 -0.26
N SER A 135 3.63 13.81 -1.21
CA SER A 135 2.19 13.62 -1.19
C SER A 135 1.81 12.14 -1.29
N ALA A 136 0.74 11.74 -0.57
CA ALA A 136 0.17 10.40 -0.66
C ALA A 136 -0.33 10.04 -2.09
N ARG A 137 -0.40 11.00 -3.03
CA ARG A 137 -0.71 10.72 -4.42
C ARG A 137 0.35 9.83 -5.10
N GLU A 138 1.59 9.85 -4.63
CA GLU A 138 2.64 8.94 -5.11
C GLU A 138 2.22 7.46 -5.00
N THR A 139 1.39 7.11 -3.99
CA THR A 139 0.87 5.75 -3.82
C THR A 139 -0.02 5.28 -4.98
N THR A 140 -0.55 6.18 -5.81
CA THR A 140 -1.25 5.83 -7.06
C THR A 140 -0.33 5.01 -7.98
N ALA A 141 0.93 5.45 -8.15
CA ALA A 141 1.90 4.73 -8.96
C ALA A 141 2.25 3.35 -8.34
N ARG A 142 2.36 3.27 -7.00
CA ARG A 142 2.59 1.96 -6.33
C ARG A 142 1.42 1.01 -6.51
N VAL A 143 0.18 1.50 -6.41
CA VAL A 143 -1.02 0.68 -6.65
C VAL A 143 -1.08 0.21 -8.11
N ALA A 144 -0.72 1.07 -9.06
CA ALA A 144 -0.63 0.69 -10.47
C ALA A 144 0.42 -0.42 -10.70
N VAL A 145 1.62 -0.28 -10.13
CA VAL A 145 2.67 -1.33 -10.15
C VAL A 145 2.17 -2.64 -9.56
N ALA A 146 1.50 -2.55 -8.43
CA ALA A 146 0.98 -3.72 -7.72
C ALA A 146 -0.14 -4.44 -8.47
N GLY A 147 -0.90 -3.74 -9.32
CA GLY A 147 -1.87 -4.39 -10.21
C GLY A 147 -1.21 -5.44 -11.11
N VAL A 148 0.00 -5.17 -11.62
CA VAL A 148 0.80 -6.15 -12.37
C VAL A 148 1.24 -7.30 -11.46
N GLY A 149 1.73 -7.00 -10.24
CA GLY A 149 2.13 -8.01 -9.25
C GLY A 149 0.98 -8.91 -8.81
N LYS A 150 -0.19 -8.33 -8.50
CA LYS A 150 -1.41 -9.08 -8.16
C LYS A 150 -1.87 -9.98 -9.31
N ARG A 151 -1.81 -9.48 -10.55
CA ARG A 151 -2.17 -10.27 -11.74
C ARG A 151 -1.23 -11.48 -11.88
N LEU A 152 0.08 -11.29 -11.67
CA LEU A 152 1.04 -12.40 -11.64
C LEU A 152 0.70 -13.41 -10.53
N LEU A 153 0.52 -12.95 -9.31
CA LEU A 153 0.24 -13.80 -8.15
C LEU A 153 -1.08 -14.58 -8.31
N SER A 154 -2.08 -13.98 -8.93
CA SER A 154 -3.38 -14.63 -9.18
C SER A 154 -3.30 -15.81 -10.15
N GLU A 155 -2.32 -15.85 -11.08
CA GLU A 155 -2.05 -17.00 -11.95
C GLU A 155 -1.66 -18.25 -11.14
N PHE A 156 -1.20 -18.06 -9.91
CA PHE A 156 -0.74 -19.10 -9.01
C PHE A 156 -1.62 -19.26 -7.76
N GLY A 157 -2.85 -18.74 -7.81
CA GLY A 157 -3.86 -18.91 -6.75
C GLY A 157 -3.65 -18.04 -5.52
N ILE A 158 -2.74 -17.04 -5.55
CA ILE A 158 -2.52 -16.13 -4.43
C ILE A 158 -3.45 -14.92 -4.57
N THR A 159 -4.27 -14.71 -3.55
CA THR A 159 -5.23 -13.58 -3.47
C THR A 159 -4.88 -12.69 -2.29
N ILE A 160 -4.96 -11.37 -2.48
CA ILE A 160 -4.67 -10.38 -1.43
C ILE A 160 -5.92 -9.54 -1.19
N LEU A 161 -6.24 -9.33 0.08
CA LEU A 161 -7.37 -8.53 0.54
C LEU A 161 -6.96 -7.63 1.70
N SER A 162 -7.76 -6.62 2.00
CA SER A 162 -7.58 -5.80 3.20
C SER A 162 -8.92 -5.40 3.79
N HIS A 163 -8.94 -5.17 5.10
CA HIS A 163 -10.03 -4.54 5.81
C HIS A 163 -9.53 -3.61 6.89
N VAL A 164 -10.38 -2.69 7.31
CA VAL A 164 -10.10 -1.76 8.40
C VAL A 164 -10.54 -2.38 9.72
N THR A 165 -9.66 -2.37 10.70
CA THR A 165 -9.90 -2.92 12.05
C THR A 165 -10.07 -1.84 13.09
N GLU A 166 -9.63 -0.58 12.82
CA GLU A 166 -9.77 0.53 13.75
C GLU A 166 -9.79 1.88 13.02
N ILE A 167 -10.66 2.81 13.44
CA ILE A 167 -10.61 4.24 13.10
C ILE A 167 -10.90 5.07 14.35
N GLY A 168 -9.98 5.99 14.69
CA GLY A 168 -10.19 6.96 15.76
C GLY A 168 -10.47 6.37 17.14
N GLY A 169 -9.90 5.19 17.42
CA GLY A 169 -10.11 4.44 18.67
C GLY A 169 -11.35 3.55 18.68
N VAL A 170 -12.12 3.50 17.59
CA VAL A 170 -13.21 2.54 17.41
C VAL A 170 -12.67 1.27 16.77
N HIS A 171 -12.76 0.15 17.46
CA HIS A 171 -12.21 -1.15 17.03
C HIS A 171 -13.32 -2.10 16.58
N THR A 172 -12.99 -3.00 15.62
CA THR A 172 -13.78 -4.22 15.38
C THR A 172 -13.52 -5.23 16.49
N GLY A 173 -14.53 -6.06 16.78
CA GLY A 173 -14.30 -7.30 17.52
C GLY A 173 -13.50 -8.32 16.69
N PRO A 174 -13.14 -9.47 17.28
CA PRO A 174 -12.60 -10.60 16.54
C PRO A 174 -13.59 -11.07 15.47
N LEU A 175 -13.11 -11.25 14.22
CA LEU A 175 -13.94 -11.70 13.12
C LEU A 175 -13.65 -13.19 12.86
N GLU A 176 -14.50 -14.07 13.37
CA GLU A 176 -14.41 -15.52 13.16
C GLU A 176 -15.19 -15.95 11.91
N ILE A 177 -14.89 -15.34 10.77
CA ILE A 177 -15.52 -15.61 9.48
C ILE A 177 -14.44 -15.85 8.41
N PRO A 178 -14.75 -16.57 7.31
CA PRO A 178 -13.80 -16.80 6.22
C PRO A 178 -13.28 -15.51 5.60
N TRP A 179 -12.02 -15.50 5.16
CA TRP A 179 -11.37 -14.35 4.53
C TRP A 179 -12.13 -13.80 3.31
N GLU A 180 -12.78 -14.67 2.54
CA GLU A 180 -13.61 -14.24 1.40
C GLU A 180 -14.84 -13.45 1.87
N GLU A 181 -15.44 -13.83 2.99
CA GLU A 181 -16.55 -13.08 3.57
C GLU A 181 -16.09 -11.74 4.17
N ILE A 182 -14.91 -11.70 4.82
CA ILE A 182 -14.29 -10.44 5.25
C ILE A 182 -14.09 -9.52 4.04
N ARG A 183 -13.52 -10.05 2.95
CA ARG A 183 -13.34 -9.31 1.70
C ARG A 183 -14.65 -8.74 1.18
N ARG A 184 -15.68 -9.59 1.06
CA ARG A 184 -16.99 -9.19 0.54
C ARG A 184 -17.59 -8.05 1.36
N ARG A 185 -17.56 -8.15 2.70
CA ARG A 185 -18.09 -7.11 3.60
C ARG A 185 -17.27 -5.84 3.52
N ALA A 186 -15.95 -5.94 3.57
CA ALA A 186 -15.06 -4.78 3.47
C ALA A 186 -15.24 -4.00 2.15
N GLU A 187 -15.41 -4.71 1.02
CA GLU A 187 -15.65 -4.04 -0.27
C GLU A 187 -17.03 -3.36 -0.35
N ALA A 188 -18.02 -3.83 0.41
CA ALA A 188 -19.35 -3.22 0.48
C ALA A 188 -19.41 -2.03 1.46
N SER A 189 -18.46 -1.93 2.39
CA SER A 189 -18.41 -0.91 3.44
C SER A 189 -17.77 0.40 2.95
N GLU A 190 -18.32 1.54 3.35
CA GLU A 190 -17.76 2.87 3.04
C GLU A 190 -16.42 3.14 3.75
N VAL A 191 -16.15 2.48 4.87
CA VAL A 191 -14.88 2.56 5.61
C VAL A 191 -14.04 1.28 5.47
N ARG A 192 -14.47 0.35 4.60
CA ARG A 192 -13.81 -0.96 4.39
C ARG A 192 -13.74 -1.81 5.67
N CYS A 193 -14.70 -1.66 6.56
CA CYS A 193 -14.86 -2.45 7.78
C CYS A 193 -15.75 -3.68 7.50
N ALA A 194 -15.34 -4.86 7.97
CA ALA A 194 -16.13 -6.09 7.79
C ALA A 194 -17.16 -6.33 8.91
N ASP A 195 -17.15 -5.48 9.93
CA ASP A 195 -18.07 -5.47 11.06
C ASP A 195 -19.06 -4.30 10.91
N PRO A 196 -20.37 -4.53 10.70
CA PRO A 196 -21.36 -3.47 10.44
C PRO A 196 -21.58 -2.54 11.65
N GLU A 197 -21.46 -3.04 12.89
CA GLU A 197 -21.63 -2.23 14.10
C GLU A 197 -20.43 -1.28 14.25
N ALA A 198 -19.22 -1.80 14.09
CA ALA A 198 -18.01 -0.99 14.10
C ALA A 198 -17.98 0.00 12.92
N GLU A 199 -18.47 -0.36 11.73
CA GLU A 199 -18.59 0.56 10.59
C GLU A 199 -19.39 1.80 10.93
N THR A 200 -20.57 1.62 11.53
CA THR A 200 -21.44 2.73 11.94
C THR A 200 -20.72 3.66 12.92
N ALA A 201 -20.11 3.10 13.95
CA ALA A 201 -19.39 3.86 14.97
C ALA A 201 -18.13 4.58 14.41
N MET A 202 -17.43 3.97 13.43
CA MET A 202 -16.29 4.57 12.73
C MET A 202 -16.74 5.78 11.88
N ILE A 203 -17.86 5.67 11.17
CA ILE A 203 -18.44 6.78 10.38
C ILE A 203 -18.80 7.96 11.31
N GLU A 204 -19.45 7.69 12.44
CA GLU A 204 -19.75 8.72 13.43
C GLU A 204 -18.48 9.38 14.00
N ALA A 205 -17.42 8.61 14.25
CA ALA A 205 -16.14 9.17 14.70
C ALA A 205 -15.52 10.10 13.65
N ILE A 206 -15.58 9.74 12.37
CA ILE A 206 -15.13 10.58 11.26
C ILE A 206 -15.94 11.88 11.19
N ASP A 207 -17.26 11.82 11.35
CA ASP A 207 -18.11 13.00 11.33
C ASP A 207 -17.84 13.95 12.51
N ARG A 208 -17.63 13.41 13.70
CA ARG A 208 -17.21 14.21 14.87
C ARG A 208 -15.86 14.91 14.62
N ALA A 209 -14.87 14.20 14.07
CA ALA A 209 -13.58 14.79 13.74
C ALA A 209 -13.71 15.88 12.65
N LYS A 210 -14.52 15.63 11.62
CA LYS A 210 -14.80 16.60 10.56
C LYS A 210 -15.42 17.89 11.10
N ALA A 211 -16.39 17.77 12.02
CA ALA A 211 -17.03 18.91 12.67
C ALA A 211 -16.03 19.69 13.56
N ALA A 212 -15.07 19.01 14.18
CA ALA A 212 -14.01 19.62 14.99
C ALA A 212 -12.87 20.24 14.15
N GLY A 213 -12.85 20.04 12.84
CA GLY A 213 -11.76 20.47 11.96
C GLY A 213 -10.50 19.63 12.10
N ASP A 214 -10.62 18.40 12.58
CA ASP A 214 -9.54 17.48 12.89
C ASP A 214 -9.50 16.30 11.89
N THR A 215 -8.53 15.39 12.07
CA THR A 215 -8.33 14.19 11.24
C THR A 215 -8.15 12.97 12.12
N LEU A 216 -8.48 11.78 11.59
CA LEU A 216 -8.35 10.51 12.28
C LEU A 216 -7.38 9.57 11.57
N GLY A 217 -6.62 8.84 12.37
CA GLY A 217 -5.87 7.65 11.98
C GLY A 217 -6.63 6.38 12.31
N GLY A 218 -5.97 5.24 12.18
CA GLY A 218 -6.53 3.94 12.51
C GLY A 218 -5.60 2.80 12.11
N VAL A 219 -6.15 1.60 12.11
CA VAL A 219 -5.45 0.36 11.80
C VAL A 219 -6.19 -0.38 10.69
N PHE A 220 -5.44 -0.92 9.75
CA PHE A 220 -5.96 -1.84 8.74
C PHE A 220 -5.14 -3.12 8.73
N GLU A 221 -5.78 -4.21 8.32
CA GLU A 221 -5.16 -5.51 8.14
C GLU A 221 -5.15 -5.89 6.67
N VAL A 222 -4.05 -6.49 6.22
CA VAL A 222 -3.87 -7.01 4.86
C VAL A 222 -3.53 -8.49 4.96
N VAL A 223 -4.22 -9.29 4.17
CA VAL A 223 -4.09 -10.75 4.18
C VAL A 223 -3.80 -11.26 2.78
N ALA A 224 -2.79 -12.13 2.65
CA ALA A 224 -2.55 -12.90 1.43
C ALA A 224 -2.89 -14.36 1.69
N VAL A 225 -3.82 -14.90 0.90
CA VAL A 225 -4.28 -16.29 0.95
C VAL A 225 -3.72 -17.06 -0.23
N GLY A 226 -3.37 -18.34 -0.04
CA GLY A 226 -2.87 -19.21 -1.10
C GLY A 226 -1.35 -19.14 -1.32
N CYS A 227 -0.62 -18.48 -0.43
CA CYS A 227 0.85 -18.50 -0.51
C CYS A 227 1.39 -19.91 -0.28
N PRO A 228 2.22 -20.47 -1.19
CA PRO A 228 2.86 -21.76 -0.97
C PRO A 228 3.86 -21.67 0.20
N VAL A 229 4.13 -22.80 0.83
CA VAL A 229 5.24 -22.90 1.80
C VAL A 229 6.55 -22.52 1.13
N GLY A 230 7.41 -21.76 1.82
CA GLY A 230 8.79 -21.55 1.40
C GLY A 230 9.07 -20.28 0.60
N LEU A 231 8.17 -19.28 0.57
CA LEU A 231 8.52 -17.94 0.11
C LEU A 231 9.32 -17.21 1.20
N GLY A 232 10.30 -16.40 0.81
CA GLY A 232 11.25 -15.77 1.73
C GLY A 232 12.36 -16.70 2.17
N SER A 233 13.11 -16.32 3.21
CA SER A 233 14.27 -17.11 3.67
C SER A 233 14.56 -16.85 5.15
N TYR A 234 14.95 -17.90 5.87
CA TYR A 234 15.48 -17.79 7.24
C TYR A 234 17.03 -17.66 7.26
N VAL A 235 17.66 -17.92 6.13
CA VAL A 235 19.12 -18.09 6.03
C VAL A 235 19.88 -16.79 6.27
N GLN A 236 19.34 -15.64 5.83
CA GLN A 236 19.97 -14.34 5.99
C GLN A 236 18.91 -13.28 6.35
N TRP A 237 19.28 -12.32 7.21
CA TRP A 237 18.37 -11.35 7.81
C TRP A 237 17.63 -10.47 6.79
N ASP A 238 18.30 -10.07 5.71
CA ASP A 238 17.77 -9.19 4.65
C ASP A 238 16.86 -9.91 3.64
N ARG A 239 16.74 -11.24 3.75
CA ARG A 239 15.87 -12.09 2.92
C ARG A 239 14.65 -12.60 3.68
N LYS A 240 14.53 -12.27 4.96
CA LYS A 240 13.38 -12.64 5.78
C LYS A 240 12.14 -11.88 5.32
N LEU A 241 11.06 -12.62 4.99
CA LEU A 241 9.85 -12.03 4.40
C LEU A 241 9.11 -11.11 5.37
N ASP A 242 9.12 -11.41 6.68
CA ASP A 242 8.59 -10.53 7.73
C ASP A 242 9.29 -9.16 7.73
N GLY A 243 10.62 -9.14 7.63
CA GLY A 243 11.40 -7.90 7.53
C GLY A 243 11.11 -7.11 6.24
N LEU A 244 10.97 -7.81 5.10
CA LEU A 244 10.66 -7.19 3.81
C LEU A 244 9.23 -6.59 3.83
N LEU A 245 8.24 -7.29 4.39
CA LEU A 245 6.88 -6.79 4.55
C LEU A 245 6.83 -5.59 5.50
N ALA A 246 7.46 -5.67 6.68
CA ALA A 246 7.51 -4.56 7.62
C ALA A 246 8.13 -3.30 6.98
N ARG A 247 9.24 -3.43 6.25
CA ARG A 247 9.86 -2.34 5.47
C ARG A 247 8.89 -1.75 4.45
N ALA A 248 8.19 -2.60 3.69
CA ALA A 248 7.26 -2.16 2.66
C ALA A 248 6.10 -1.38 3.25
N PHE A 249 5.48 -1.89 4.32
CA PHE A 249 4.37 -1.24 5.01
C PHE A 249 4.79 0.08 5.68
N CYS A 250 5.92 0.11 6.38
CA CYS A 250 6.45 1.34 6.98
C CYS A 250 6.88 2.40 5.94
N SER A 251 7.04 2.03 4.67
CA SER A 251 7.30 2.95 3.56
C SER A 251 6.03 3.65 3.05
N ILE A 252 4.84 3.20 3.44
CA ILE A 252 3.56 3.82 3.07
C ILE A 252 3.42 5.14 3.85
N HIS A 253 2.92 6.17 3.18
CA HIS A 253 2.69 7.49 3.78
C HIS A 253 1.81 7.37 5.04
N ALA A 254 2.23 8.07 6.09
CA ALA A 254 1.58 8.13 7.41
C ALA A 254 1.59 6.81 8.21
N ILE A 255 2.13 5.72 7.73
CA ILE A 255 2.26 4.50 8.53
C ILE A 255 3.38 4.68 9.56
N LYS A 256 3.09 4.31 10.81
CA LYS A 256 3.98 4.46 11.98
C LYS A 256 4.27 3.15 12.68
N GLY A 257 3.56 2.08 12.34
CA GLY A 257 3.77 0.75 12.86
C GLY A 257 3.27 -0.32 11.89
N ALA A 258 3.92 -1.48 11.91
CA ALA A 258 3.51 -2.69 11.21
C ALA A 258 3.70 -3.88 12.12
N GLU A 259 2.74 -4.80 12.14
CA GLU A 259 2.73 -6.03 12.93
C GLU A 259 2.51 -7.23 12.00
N ILE A 260 3.21 -8.33 12.28
CA ILE A 260 3.04 -9.60 11.58
C ILE A 260 2.23 -10.53 12.50
N GLY A 261 1.13 -11.09 12.00
CA GLY A 261 0.27 -11.99 12.76
C GLY A 261 -0.24 -11.35 14.06
N MET A 262 0.00 -12.01 15.20
CA MET A 262 -0.40 -11.52 16.53
C MET A 262 0.35 -10.22 16.96
N GLY A 263 1.52 -9.94 16.35
CA GLY A 263 2.27 -8.71 16.59
C GLY A 263 2.63 -8.48 18.06
N PHE A 264 2.40 -7.27 18.58
CA PHE A 264 2.71 -6.92 19.97
C PHE A 264 1.92 -7.72 21.01
N GLU A 265 0.78 -8.29 20.66
CA GLU A 265 0.00 -9.12 21.57
C GLU A 265 0.74 -10.43 21.94
N ALA A 266 1.57 -10.95 21.03
CA ALA A 266 2.40 -12.11 21.31
C ALA A 266 3.36 -11.90 22.49
N ALA A 267 3.86 -10.66 22.68
CA ALA A 267 4.76 -10.32 23.78
C ALA A 267 4.07 -10.29 25.18
N ARG A 268 2.73 -10.31 25.21
CA ARG A 268 1.93 -10.26 26.42
C ARG A 268 1.46 -11.63 26.91
N ARG A 269 1.76 -12.69 26.15
CA ARG A 269 1.27 -14.04 26.40
C ARG A 269 2.41 -15.03 26.63
N PRO A 270 2.16 -16.11 27.40
CA PRO A 270 3.07 -17.24 27.49
C PRO A 270 3.24 -17.91 26.12
N GLY A 271 4.41 -18.46 25.84
CA GLY A 271 4.72 -19.11 24.56
C GLY A 271 3.71 -20.19 24.12
N SER A 272 3.18 -20.96 25.09
CA SER A 272 2.17 -21.98 24.83
C SER A 272 0.80 -21.44 24.33
N GLN A 273 0.58 -20.14 24.44
CA GLN A 273 -0.62 -19.44 23.91
C GLN A 273 -0.34 -18.65 22.63
N VAL A 274 0.91 -18.68 22.14
CA VAL A 274 1.36 -17.93 20.98
C VAL A 274 1.75 -18.84 19.83
N HIS A 275 2.55 -19.90 20.12
CA HIS A 275 3.09 -20.74 19.07
C HIS A 275 2.01 -21.64 18.47
N ASP A 276 1.91 -21.60 17.14
CA ASP A 276 0.96 -22.38 16.37
C ASP A 276 1.40 -23.85 16.35
N GLU A 277 0.55 -24.77 16.87
CA GLU A 277 0.83 -26.19 16.91
C GLU A 277 0.94 -26.76 15.48
N ILE A 278 1.89 -27.68 15.26
CA ILE A 278 2.07 -28.37 13.99
C ILE A 278 1.25 -29.66 14.04
N LEU A 279 0.30 -29.77 13.13
CA LEU A 279 -0.61 -30.90 12.99
C LEU A 279 -0.37 -31.60 11.66
N PHE A 280 -0.77 -32.87 11.57
CA PHE A 280 -0.67 -33.65 10.35
C PHE A 280 -2.02 -34.32 10.06
N ASP A 281 -2.49 -34.17 8.82
CA ASP A 281 -3.66 -34.85 8.27
C ASP A 281 -3.24 -35.70 7.08
N LYS A 282 -3.79 -36.94 6.97
CA LYS A 282 -3.41 -37.87 5.89
C LYS A 282 -3.77 -37.36 4.49
N HIS A 283 -4.73 -36.46 4.38
CA HIS A 283 -5.21 -35.92 3.11
C HIS A 283 -4.67 -34.49 2.86
N GLY A 284 -4.46 -33.69 3.93
CA GLY A 284 -4.04 -32.31 3.88
C GLY A 284 -2.55 -32.07 4.16
N GLY A 285 -1.82 -33.11 4.64
CA GLY A 285 -0.41 -32.97 5.03
C GLY A 285 -0.21 -32.16 6.32
N PHE A 286 0.96 -31.53 6.46
CA PHE A 286 1.27 -30.67 7.60
C PHE A 286 0.52 -29.34 7.52
N HIS A 287 -0.10 -28.96 8.63
CA HIS A 287 -0.79 -27.66 8.78
C HIS A 287 -0.61 -27.12 10.19
N ARG A 288 -1.08 -25.89 10.42
CA ARG A 288 -1.05 -25.24 11.74
C ARG A 288 -2.44 -25.24 12.37
N GLY A 289 -2.51 -25.44 13.70
CA GLY A 289 -3.74 -25.41 14.48
C GLY A 289 -4.31 -23.99 14.68
N SER A 290 -3.46 -22.97 14.50
CA SER A 290 -3.78 -21.54 14.58
C SER A 290 -2.90 -20.76 13.61
N ASN A 291 -3.03 -19.42 13.57
CA ASN A 291 -2.19 -18.56 12.72
C ASN A 291 -1.70 -17.31 13.48
N SER A 292 -1.23 -17.50 14.71
CA SER A 292 -0.65 -16.43 15.51
C SER A 292 0.63 -15.84 14.89
N ALA A 293 1.39 -16.67 14.19
CA ALA A 293 2.59 -16.27 13.44
C ALA A 293 2.26 -15.43 12.19
N GLY A 294 0.98 -15.34 11.80
CA GLY A 294 0.56 -14.61 10.60
C GLY A 294 1.16 -15.18 9.31
N GLY A 295 1.21 -16.51 9.18
CA GLY A 295 1.68 -17.22 7.99
C GLY A 295 3.20 -17.23 7.80
N LEU A 296 3.97 -16.69 8.75
CA LEU A 296 5.43 -16.55 8.64
C LEU A 296 6.16 -17.12 9.85
N GLU A 297 7.05 -18.08 9.62
CA GLU A 297 7.93 -18.65 10.63
C GLU A 297 9.39 -18.45 10.21
N GLY A 298 10.15 -17.74 11.05
CA GLY A 298 11.54 -17.44 10.76
C GLY A 298 11.79 -16.61 9.51
N GLY A 299 10.75 -15.94 8.96
CA GLY A 299 10.83 -15.17 7.72
C GLY A 299 10.49 -15.97 6.45
N VAL A 300 9.86 -17.14 6.61
CA VAL A 300 9.43 -18.03 5.51
C VAL A 300 7.93 -18.30 5.63
N THR A 301 7.21 -18.33 4.50
CA THR A 301 5.80 -18.70 4.49
C THR A 301 5.62 -20.18 4.90
N ASN A 302 4.61 -20.44 5.73
CA ASN A 302 4.30 -21.77 6.28
C ASN A 302 3.04 -22.40 5.68
N GLY A 303 2.45 -21.79 4.64
CA GLY A 303 1.22 -22.26 3.98
C GLY A 303 -0.07 -21.67 4.57
N GLN A 304 0.00 -21.01 5.74
CA GLN A 304 -1.12 -20.26 6.30
C GLN A 304 -1.25 -18.88 5.63
N PRO A 305 -2.39 -18.19 5.75
CA PRO A 305 -2.54 -16.83 5.29
C PRO A 305 -1.47 -15.89 5.88
N VAL A 306 -0.82 -15.10 5.02
CA VAL A 306 0.13 -14.08 5.47
C VAL A 306 -0.65 -12.86 5.93
N VAL A 307 -0.50 -12.48 7.21
CA VAL A 307 -1.28 -11.42 7.86
C VAL A 307 -0.36 -10.30 8.33
N VAL A 308 -0.63 -9.06 7.88
CA VAL A 308 0.09 -7.85 8.30
C VAL A 308 -0.92 -6.78 8.71
N ARG A 309 -0.77 -6.23 9.91
CA ARG A 309 -1.52 -5.03 10.38
C ARG A 309 -0.64 -3.81 10.34
N ALA A 310 -1.23 -2.67 10.01
CA ALA A 310 -0.50 -1.40 9.96
C ALA A 310 -1.28 -0.26 10.60
N ALA A 311 -0.57 0.52 11.43
CA ALA A 311 -1.09 1.69 12.11
C ALA A 311 -0.77 2.97 11.33
N MET A 312 -1.82 3.66 10.89
CA MET A 312 -1.76 4.93 10.20
C MET A 312 -2.03 6.09 11.18
N LYS A 313 -1.10 7.04 11.28
CA LYS A 313 -1.35 8.27 12.02
C LYS A 313 -2.38 9.15 11.30
N PRO A 314 -3.06 10.09 12.02
CA PRO A 314 -3.91 11.10 11.39
C PRO A 314 -3.17 11.89 10.32
N ILE A 315 -3.91 12.40 9.32
CA ILE A 315 -3.36 13.23 8.25
C ILE A 315 -2.92 14.57 8.84
N SER A 316 -1.75 15.05 8.43
CA SER A 316 -1.11 16.24 8.99
C SER A 316 -1.71 17.58 8.52
N THR A 317 -2.60 17.58 7.55
CA THR A 317 -3.29 18.78 7.07
C THR A 317 -4.63 18.90 7.78
N LEU A 318 -4.71 19.79 8.76
CA LEU A 318 -5.88 20.04 9.60
C LEU A 318 -6.61 21.30 9.16
N ARG A 319 -7.93 21.32 9.25
CA ARG A 319 -8.73 22.54 9.09
C ARG A 319 -8.56 23.48 10.30
N LYS A 320 -8.23 22.93 11.47
CA LYS A 320 -7.78 23.65 12.66
C LYS A 320 -6.25 23.63 12.67
N PRO A 321 -5.57 24.63 12.06
CA PRO A 321 -4.14 24.55 11.83
C PRO A 321 -3.36 24.56 13.15
N LEU A 322 -2.27 23.78 13.17
CA LEU A 322 -1.30 23.81 14.26
C LEU A 322 -0.32 24.98 14.04
N ARG A 323 0.35 25.38 15.12
CA ARG A 323 1.43 26.39 15.02
C ARG A 323 2.59 25.88 14.16
N SER A 324 3.14 26.78 13.35
CA SER A 324 4.29 26.57 12.48
C SER A 324 5.17 27.82 12.51
N VAL A 325 6.19 27.85 11.68
CA VAL A 325 7.11 29.00 11.49
C VAL A 325 7.22 29.27 10.00
N ASP A 326 7.09 30.53 9.61
CA ASP A 326 7.41 30.94 8.24
C ASP A 326 8.91 30.85 8.00
N LEU A 327 9.35 30.18 6.94
CA LEU A 327 10.77 29.90 6.69
C LEU A 327 11.58 31.16 6.34
N ASP A 328 10.94 32.18 5.75
CA ASP A 328 11.61 33.42 5.34
C ASP A 328 11.70 34.41 6.50
N THR A 329 10.57 34.65 7.20
CA THR A 329 10.53 35.66 8.28
C THR A 329 10.94 35.09 9.63
N ARG A 330 10.90 33.75 9.81
CA ARG A 330 11.11 33.04 11.09
C ARG A 330 10.10 33.40 12.18
N GLU A 331 8.99 33.99 11.80
CA GLU A 331 7.90 34.31 12.71
C GLU A 331 6.99 33.12 12.94
N SER A 332 6.40 33.07 14.14
CA SER A 332 5.37 32.05 14.47
C SER A 332 4.10 32.35 13.66
N VAL A 333 3.63 31.34 12.93
CA VAL A 333 2.46 31.42 12.07
C VAL A 333 1.61 30.15 12.22
N GLU A 334 0.41 30.16 11.67
CA GLU A 334 -0.35 28.93 11.46
C GLU A 334 0.16 28.18 10.22
N ALA A 335 0.18 26.85 10.33
CA ALA A 335 0.53 25.98 9.20
C ALA A 335 -0.41 26.17 8.01
N VAL A 336 0.08 25.86 6.81
CA VAL A 336 -0.76 25.91 5.60
C VAL A 336 -1.92 24.93 5.72
N VAL A 337 -3.13 25.43 5.45
CA VAL A 337 -4.35 24.62 5.34
C VAL A 337 -4.60 24.32 3.87
N GLU A 338 -4.48 23.06 3.50
CA GLU A 338 -4.84 22.56 2.16
C GLU A 338 -6.10 21.69 2.24
N ARG A 339 -6.74 21.46 1.10
CA ARG A 339 -7.84 20.48 1.04
C ARG A 339 -7.30 19.10 1.31
N SER A 340 -7.78 18.44 2.34
CA SER A 340 -7.36 17.09 2.72
C SER A 340 -8.54 16.21 3.13
N ASP A 341 -8.27 14.92 3.23
CA ASP A 341 -9.18 13.93 3.80
C ASP A 341 -9.28 14.12 5.32
N VAL A 342 -10.40 13.74 5.90
CA VAL A 342 -10.55 13.62 7.37
C VAL A 342 -9.98 12.27 7.83
N CYS A 343 -10.18 11.22 7.05
CA CYS A 343 -9.66 9.88 7.28
C CYS A 343 -9.23 9.25 5.94
N ALA A 344 -8.04 8.66 5.90
CA ALA A 344 -7.52 7.96 4.73
C ALA A 344 -7.21 6.47 5.00
N VAL A 345 -7.60 5.94 6.17
CA VAL A 345 -7.33 4.55 6.55
C VAL A 345 -7.90 3.54 5.55
N PRO A 346 -9.14 3.71 5.02
CA PRO A 346 -9.67 2.81 4.00
C PRO A 346 -8.82 2.74 2.73
N ALA A 347 -8.34 3.88 2.26
CA ALA A 347 -7.44 3.93 1.10
C ALA A 347 -6.07 3.34 1.41
N ALA A 348 -5.56 3.54 2.63
CA ALA A 348 -4.28 2.97 3.06
C ALA A 348 -4.32 1.43 3.07
N GLY A 349 -5.46 0.80 3.36
CA GLY A 349 -5.64 -0.64 3.21
C GLY A 349 -5.37 -1.12 1.79
N VAL A 350 -5.89 -0.43 0.77
CA VAL A 350 -5.62 -0.76 -0.65
C VAL A 350 -4.16 -0.56 -1.01
N VAL A 351 -3.51 0.48 -0.47
CA VAL A 351 -2.06 0.67 -0.64
C VAL A 351 -1.27 -0.42 0.08
N GLY A 352 -1.74 -0.89 1.24
CA GLY A 352 -1.16 -2.03 1.95
C GLY A 352 -1.22 -3.32 1.11
N GLU A 353 -2.38 -3.62 0.49
CA GLU A 353 -2.49 -4.72 -0.47
C GLU A 353 -1.47 -4.60 -1.61
N ALA A 354 -1.28 -3.39 -2.12
CA ALA A 354 -0.32 -3.10 -3.17
C ALA A 354 1.12 -3.42 -2.73
N MET A 355 1.51 -2.98 -1.54
CA MET A 355 2.86 -3.22 -1.02
C MET A 355 3.10 -4.69 -0.68
N MET A 356 2.09 -5.40 -0.16
CA MET A 356 2.15 -6.85 0.04
C MET A 356 2.32 -7.58 -1.29
N ALA A 357 1.55 -7.20 -2.33
CA ALA A 357 1.65 -7.82 -3.65
C ALA A 357 3.04 -7.66 -4.27
N ILE A 358 3.66 -6.49 -4.16
CA ILE A 358 5.01 -6.23 -4.67
C ILE A 358 6.03 -7.13 -3.98
N VAL A 359 5.97 -7.23 -2.65
CA VAL A 359 6.91 -8.06 -1.87
C VAL A 359 6.71 -9.55 -2.16
N LEU A 360 5.46 -10.01 -2.24
CA LEU A 360 5.16 -11.41 -2.53
C LEU A 360 5.48 -11.78 -3.98
N ALA A 361 5.25 -10.89 -4.96
CA ALA A 361 5.66 -11.12 -6.35
C ALA A 361 7.18 -11.28 -6.47
N GLU A 362 7.95 -10.44 -5.78
CA GLU A 362 9.40 -10.56 -5.72
C GLU A 362 9.83 -11.90 -5.09
N ALA A 363 9.31 -12.26 -3.91
CA ALA A 363 9.64 -13.51 -3.23
C ALA A 363 9.22 -14.75 -4.05
N PHE A 364 8.10 -14.66 -4.78
CA PHE A 364 7.61 -15.70 -5.65
C PHE A 364 8.55 -15.92 -6.86
N LEU A 365 8.96 -14.83 -7.51
CA LEU A 365 9.89 -14.88 -8.64
C LEU A 365 11.31 -15.30 -8.20
N GLU A 366 11.74 -14.93 -6.99
CA GLU A 366 13.01 -15.41 -6.42
C GLU A 366 12.99 -16.93 -6.25
N LYS A 367 11.89 -17.47 -5.74
CA LYS A 367 11.77 -18.90 -5.46
C LYS A 367 11.61 -19.77 -6.71
N PHE A 368 10.72 -19.37 -7.61
CA PHE A 368 10.33 -20.21 -8.75
C PHE A 368 11.09 -19.89 -10.04
N GLY A 369 11.71 -18.70 -10.13
CA GLY A 369 12.51 -18.30 -11.30
C GLY A 369 11.70 -18.27 -12.58
N GLY A 370 12.41 -18.34 -13.73
CA GLY A 370 11.81 -18.37 -15.05
C GLY A 370 11.61 -16.99 -15.70
N ASP A 371 11.75 -16.96 -17.04
CA ASP A 371 11.58 -15.74 -17.84
C ASP A 371 10.20 -15.67 -18.51
N SER A 372 9.42 -16.75 -18.43
CA SER A 372 8.04 -16.82 -18.89
C SER A 372 7.09 -17.39 -17.82
N VAL A 373 5.82 -17.01 -17.89
CA VAL A 373 4.77 -17.55 -16.99
C VAL A 373 4.67 -19.07 -17.12
N GLU A 374 4.86 -19.63 -18.30
CA GLU A 374 4.83 -21.07 -18.52
C GLU A 374 5.97 -21.80 -17.79
N GLU A 375 7.17 -21.25 -17.85
CA GLU A 375 8.32 -21.79 -17.14
C GLU A 375 8.12 -21.73 -15.62
N ILE A 376 7.64 -20.60 -15.10
CA ILE A 376 7.31 -20.44 -13.68
C ILE A 376 6.24 -21.46 -13.25
N ARG A 377 5.23 -21.69 -14.08
CA ARG A 377 4.16 -22.66 -13.82
C ARG A 377 4.72 -24.08 -13.66
N ARG A 378 5.64 -24.50 -14.54
CA ARG A 378 6.32 -25.80 -14.41
C ARG A 378 7.10 -25.90 -13.11
N ASN A 379 7.87 -24.87 -12.76
CA ASN A 379 8.68 -24.83 -11.55
C ASN A 379 7.81 -24.86 -10.28
N HIS A 380 6.72 -24.09 -10.26
CA HIS A 380 5.76 -24.06 -9.16
C HIS A 380 5.06 -25.40 -9.00
N GLN A 381 4.53 -26.00 -10.07
CA GLN A 381 3.88 -27.30 -10.04
C GLN A 381 4.83 -28.42 -9.57
N GLY A 382 6.05 -28.44 -10.09
CA GLY A 382 7.08 -29.39 -9.64
C GLY A 382 7.40 -29.26 -8.15
N TYR A 383 7.41 -28.04 -7.63
CA TYR A 383 7.58 -27.81 -6.20
C TYR A 383 6.38 -28.28 -5.36
N LEU A 384 5.16 -28.03 -5.81
CA LEU A 384 3.95 -28.52 -5.13
C LEU A 384 3.89 -30.05 -5.10
N GLU A 385 4.31 -30.71 -6.18
CA GLU A 385 4.44 -32.20 -6.20
C GLU A 385 5.52 -32.68 -5.22
N TYR A 386 6.65 -31.99 -5.16
CA TYR A 386 7.70 -32.32 -4.18
C TYR A 386 7.19 -32.21 -2.72
N LEU A 387 6.37 -31.19 -2.40
CA LEU A 387 5.81 -31.02 -1.07
C LEU A 387 4.84 -32.14 -0.65
N LYS A 388 4.18 -32.82 -1.60
CA LYS A 388 3.31 -33.97 -1.29
C LYS A 388 4.06 -35.17 -0.74
N GLY A 389 5.37 -35.21 -0.92
CA GLY A 389 6.25 -36.25 -0.40
C GLY A 389 6.70 -36.05 1.05
N TRP A 390 6.33 -34.92 1.61
CA TRP A 390 6.60 -34.58 3.01
C TRP A 390 5.37 -34.92 3.85
#